data_3d8dab41d90bad28227ebababab538a2
#
_entry.id   3d8dab41d90bad28227ebababab538a2
#
_cell.length_a   1.000
_cell.length_b   1.000
_cell.length_c   1.000
_cell.angle_alpha   90.00
_cell.angle_beta   90.00
_cell.angle_gamma   90.00
#
_symmetry.space_group_name_H-M   'P 1'
#
loop_
_entity.id
_entity.type
_entity.pdbx_description
1 polymer ?
#
loop_
_entity_poly.entity_id
_entity_poly.type
_entity_poly.pdbx_seq_one_letter_code
_entity_poly.pdbx_strand_id
1 'polypeptide(L)'
;QTGLNTALTLAKEGVLQKYIVELIGASREAIDKAEDRELFDKTMKGIGIETPRSGIAHSMEEALAVQEGLGFPCIIRPSFTLGGSGGGVAYNVQEFREICEKGLDLSPTTELLIDESLLGWKEYELEVVRDKNDNCIIICSIENFDPMGVHTGDSITIAPAQTLTDKEYQILRDQSFKILREIGVETGGSNVQFGINLSLIHI
;
A
#
# COMPACT_ATOMS: atom_id res chain seq x y z
N GLN A 1 -13.66 0.24 5.25
CA GLN A 1 -13.98 -0.13 3.86
C GLN A 1 -15.44 0.18 3.51
N THR A 2 -16.41 -0.24 4.30
CA THR A 2 -17.86 -0.03 3.99
C THR A 2 -18.20 1.46 3.80
N GLY A 3 -17.70 2.35 4.66
CA GLY A 3 -17.92 3.79 4.55
C GLY A 3 -17.35 4.38 3.26
N LEU A 4 -16.12 3.98 2.88
CA LEU A 4 -15.49 4.41 1.64
C LEU A 4 -16.27 3.95 0.41
N ASN A 5 -16.63 2.67 0.35
CA ASN A 5 -17.40 2.11 -0.76
C ASN A 5 -18.77 2.79 -0.91
N THR A 6 -19.45 3.06 0.21
CA THR A 6 -20.74 3.77 0.21
C THR A 6 -20.57 5.20 -0.30
N ALA A 7 -19.56 5.93 0.17
CA ALA A 7 -19.28 7.29 -0.29
C ALA A 7 -18.99 7.35 -1.78
N LEU A 8 -18.16 6.43 -2.30
CA LEU A 8 -17.87 6.33 -3.74
C LEU A 8 -19.12 6.02 -4.57
N THR A 9 -19.97 5.09 -4.11
CA THR A 9 -21.22 4.75 -4.80
C THR A 9 -22.17 5.95 -4.86
N LEU A 10 -22.38 6.63 -3.74
CA LEU A 10 -23.22 7.83 -3.69
C LEU A 10 -22.69 8.96 -4.57
N ALA A 11 -21.36 9.11 -4.64
CA ALA A 11 -20.74 10.09 -5.54
C ALA A 11 -20.93 9.71 -7.01
N LYS A 12 -20.72 8.43 -7.37
CA LYS A 12 -20.89 7.91 -8.74
C LYS A 12 -22.33 8.06 -9.24
N GLU A 13 -23.31 7.84 -8.38
CA GLU A 13 -24.74 7.98 -8.71
C GLU A 13 -25.25 9.44 -8.67
N GLY A 14 -24.38 10.41 -8.39
CA GLY A 14 -24.74 11.82 -8.35
C GLY A 14 -25.59 12.23 -7.15
N VAL A 15 -25.75 11.35 -6.16
CA VAL A 15 -26.58 11.60 -4.98
C VAL A 15 -26.00 12.75 -4.15
N LEU A 16 -24.67 12.77 -3.97
CA LEU A 16 -24.00 13.83 -3.20
C LEU A 16 -24.22 15.21 -3.84
N GLN A 17 -24.10 15.31 -5.17
CA GLN A 17 -24.34 16.54 -5.90
C GLN A 17 -25.80 16.99 -5.80
N LYS A 18 -26.73 16.03 -5.94
CA LYS A 18 -28.18 16.31 -5.90
C LYS A 18 -28.59 16.91 -4.56
N TYR A 19 -27.98 16.50 -3.46
CA TYR A 19 -28.33 16.95 -2.12
C TYR A 19 -27.31 17.95 -1.53
N ILE A 20 -26.33 18.39 -2.32
CA ILE A 20 -25.29 19.37 -1.92
C ILE A 20 -24.55 18.87 -0.66
N VAL A 21 -24.13 17.60 -0.68
CA VAL A 21 -23.37 16.96 0.40
C VAL A 21 -21.89 16.91 0.04
N GLU A 22 -21.04 17.45 0.91
CA GLU A 22 -19.58 17.41 0.77
C GLU A 22 -19.00 16.22 1.52
N LEU A 23 -18.00 15.54 0.94
CA LEU A 23 -17.18 14.55 1.62
C LEU A 23 -16.12 15.27 2.44
N ILE A 24 -16.14 15.11 3.76
CA ILE A 24 -15.25 15.84 4.69
C ILE A 24 -13.93 15.11 4.99
N GLY A 25 -13.77 13.84 4.66
CA GLY A 25 -12.56 13.07 4.94
C GLY A 25 -11.57 13.12 3.78
N ALA A 26 -11.99 12.62 2.63
CA ALA A 26 -11.19 12.61 1.42
C ALA A 26 -12.11 12.82 0.20
N SER A 27 -11.59 13.46 -0.84
CA SER A 27 -12.29 13.57 -2.11
C SER A 27 -12.44 12.21 -2.78
N ARG A 28 -13.38 12.09 -3.72
CA ARG A 28 -13.54 10.86 -4.51
C ARG A 28 -12.22 10.47 -5.20
N GLU A 29 -11.58 11.45 -5.81
CA GLU A 29 -10.32 11.26 -6.53
C GLU A 29 -9.20 10.78 -5.60
N ALA A 30 -9.14 11.30 -4.36
CA ALA A 30 -8.17 10.87 -3.36
C ALA A 30 -8.43 9.43 -2.91
N ILE A 31 -9.70 9.05 -2.74
CA ILE A 31 -10.07 7.67 -2.40
C ILE A 31 -9.71 6.71 -3.54
N ASP A 32 -10.08 7.05 -4.79
CA ASP A 32 -9.77 6.22 -5.95
C ASP A 32 -8.24 6.03 -6.11
N LYS A 33 -7.42 7.10 -5.95
CA LYS A 33 -5.95 7.03 -5.98
C LYS A 33 -5.34 6.19 -4.85
N ALA A 34 -5.93 6.21 -3.66
CA ALA A 34 -5.41 5.51 -2.49
C ALA A 34 -5.81 4.01 -2.46
N GLU A 35 -7.01 3.68 -2.94
CA GLU A 35 -7.58 2.33 -2.87
C GLU A 35 -7.23 1.46 -4.09
N ASP A 36 -7.08 2.07 -5.28
CA ASP A 36 -6.68 1.37 -6.49
C ASP A 36 -5.16 1.26 -6.55
N ARG A 37 -4.65 0.03 -6.47
CA ARG A 37 -3.20 -0.24 -6.40
C ARG A 37 -2.44 0.14 -7.65
N GLU A 38 -3.02 -0.07 -8.83
CA GLU A 38 -2.38 0.30 -10.09
C GLU A 38 -2.28 1.83 -10.20
N LEU A 39 -3.37 2.51 -9.85
CA LEU A 39 -3.41 3.97 -9.84
C LEU A 39 -2.47 4.54 -8.78
N PHE A 40 -2.39 3.92 -7.60
CA PHE A 40 -1.45 4.30 -6.54
C PHE A 40 -0.01 4.16 -7.02
N ASP A 41 0.38 3.00 -7.56
CA ASP A 41 1.73 2.75 -8.06
C ASP A 41 2.13 3.76 -9.14
N LYS A 42 1.25 3.98 -10.12
CA LYS A 42 1.46 4.99 -11.17
C LYS A 42 1.60 6.40 -10.61
N THR A 43 0.80 6.73 -9.61
CA THR A 43 0.84 8.04 -8.93
C THR A 43 2.16 8.22 -8.19
N MET A 44 2.62 7.21 -7.44
CA MET A 44 3.89 7.26 -6.73
C MET A 44 5.08 7.37 -7.67
N LYS A 45 5.11 6.58 -8.73
CA LYS A 45 6.14 6.67 -9.78
C LYS A 45 6.18 8.06 -10.43
N GLY A 46 5.03 8.68 -10.62
CA GLY A 46 4.90 10.04 -11.19
C GLY A 46 5.59 11.12 -10.34
N ILE A 47 5.67 10.93 -9.03
CA ILE A 47 6.35 11.85 -8.11
C ILE A 47 7.75 11.36 -7.67
N GLY A 48 8.26 10.30 -8.32
CA GLY A 48 9.60 9.76 -8.07
C GLY A 48 9.72 9.02 -6.73
N ILE A 49 8.65 8.38 -6.27
CA ILE A 49 8.63 7.52 -5.08
C ILE A 49 8.55 6.07 -5.55
N GLU A 50 9.44 5.24 -5.03
CA GLU A 50 9.47 3.82 -5.32
C GLU A 50 8.41 3.08 -4.48
N THR A 51 7.75 2.14 -5.13
CA THR A 51 6.82 1.17 -4.53
C THR A 51 7.35 -0.23 -4.77
N PRO A 52 6.96 -1.24 -3.99
CA PRO A 52 7.28 -2.62 -4.32
C PRO A 52 6.85 -2.94 -5.76
N ARG A 53 7.72 -3.62 -6.50
CA ARG A 53 7.38 -4.06 -7.86
C ARG A 53 6.23 -5.04 -7.79
N SER A 54 5.26 -4.88 -8.64
CA SER A 54 4.05 -5.70 -8.66
C SER A 54 3.56 -5.95 -10.08
N GLY A 55 2.72 -6.95 -10.23
CA GLY A 55 2.01 -7.22 -11.47
C GLY A 55 0.69 -7.92 -11.20
N ILE A 56 -0.26 -7.72 -12.11
CA ILE A 56 -1.57 -8.39 -12.09
C ILE A 56 -1.54 -9.54 -13.07
N ALA A 57 -2.18 -10.66 -12.72
CA ALA A 57 -2.31 -11.84 -13.57
C ALA A 57 -3.72 -12.42 -13.48
N HIS A 58 -4.28 -12.80 -14.62
CA HIS A 58 -5.59 -13.47 -14.74
C HIS A 58 -5.45 -14.93 -15.18
N SER A 59 -4.24 -15.39 -15.38
CA SER A 59 -3.92 -16.76 -15.74
C SER A 59 -2.58 -17.19 -15.14
N MET A 60 -2.34 -18.49 -15.11
CA MET A 60 -1.04 -19.04 -14.69
C MET A 60 0.10 -18.59 -15.58
N GLU A 61 -0.14 -18.46 -16.89
CA GLU A 61 0.87 -18.00 -17.85
C GLU A 61 1.29 -16.55 -17.57
N GLU A 62 0.33 -15.67 -17.37
CA GLU A 62 0.58 -14.28 -16.97
C GLU A 62 1.29 -14.19 -15.62
N ALA A 63 0.86 -15.01 -14.64
CA ALA A 63 1.47 -15.06 -13.33
C ALA A 63 2.97 -15.44 -13.40
N LEU A 64 3.33 -16.43 -14.21
CA LEU A 64 4.73 -16.82 -14.40
C LEU A 64 5.54 -15.72 -15.09
N ALA A 65 4.97 -15.03 -16.06
CA ALA A 65 5.64 -13.90 -16.73
C ALA A 65 5.91 -12.75 -15.74
N VAL A 66 4.96 -12.44 -14.87
CA VAL A 66 5.17 -11.46 -13.78
C VAL A 66 6.26 -11.91 -12.83
N GLN A 67 6.24 -13.18 -12.41
CA GLN A 67 7.21 -13.74 -11.48
C GLN A 67 8.64 -13.72 -12.03
N GLU A 68 8.84 -13.97 -13.33
CA GLU A 68 10.17 -13.87 -13.98
C GLU A 68 10.78 -12.46 -13.80
N GLY A 69 9.96 -11.43 -13.83
CA GLY A 69 10.39 -10.05 -13.59
C GLY A 69 10.67 -9.71 -12.13
N LEU A 70 9.96 -10.34 -11.20
CA LEU A 70 10.06 -10.06 -9.76
C LEU A 70 11.13 -10.90 -9.06
N GLY A 71 11.27 -12.17 -9.44
CA GLY A 71 12.10 -13.15 -8.74
C GLY A 71 11.41 -13.76 -7.51
N PHE A 72 12.19 -14.43 -6.66
CA PHE A 72 11.73 -15.00 -5.39
C PHE A 72 12.47 -14.39 -4.20
N PRO A 73 11.84 -14.32 -3.00
CA PRO A 73 10.44 -14.65 -2.73
C PRO A 73 9.49 -13.59 -3.32
N CYS A 74 8.25 -14.01 -3.62
CA CYS A 74 7.17 -13.11 -4.01
C CYS A 74 5.88 -13.39 -3.23
N ILE A 75 5.02 -12.39 -3.13
CA ILE A 75 3.76 -12.46 -2.40
C ILE A 75 2.62 -12.52 -3.40
N ILE A 76 1.74 -13.49 -3.26
CA ILE A 76 0.56 -13.67 -4.10
C ILE A 76 -0.68 -13.32 -3.28
N ARG A 77 -1.53 -12.47 -3.83
CA ARG A 77 -2.77 -12.04 -3.20
C ARG A 77 -3.92 -12.11 -4.21
N PRO A 78 -4.88 -13.02 -4.02
CA PRO A 78 -6.10 -13.03 -4.83
C PRO A 78 -6.91 -11.77 -4.60
N SER A 79 -7.42 -11.16 -5.67
CA SER A 79 -8.27 -9.98 -5.58
C SER A 79 -9.65 -10.34 -5.03
N PHE A 80 -10.22 -9.46 -4.22
CA PHE A 80 -11.57 -9.54 -3.65
C PHE A 80 -11.83 -10.76 -2.76
N THR A 81 -10.80 -11.39 -2.19
CA THR A 81 -10.95 -12.45 -1.18
C THR A 81 -10.98 -11.85 0.23
N LEU A 82 -11.71 -12.50 1.13
CA LEU A 82 -11.80 -12.09 2.53
C LEU A 82 -10.65 -12.70 3.35
N GLY A 83 -10.03 -11.88 4.20
CA GLY A 83 -9.06 -12.35 5.18
C GLY A 83 -7.79 -12.98 4.62
N GLY A 84 -7.39 -12.60 3.39
CA GLY A 84 -6.17 -13.12 2.77
C GLY A 84 -6.27 -14.57 2.29
N SER A 85 -7.48 -15.13 2.20
CA SER A 85 -7.71 -16.51 1.76
C SER A 85 -7.15 -16.75 0.36
N GLY A 86 -6.37 -17.83 0.20
CA GLY A 86 -5.77 -18.24 -1.07
C GLY A 86 -4.48 -17.51 -1.44
N GLY A 87 -4.06 -16.52 -0.65
CA GLY A 87 -2.77 -15.84 -0.81
C GLY A 87 -1.65 -16.54 -0.04
N GLY A 88 -0.41 -16.11 -0.29
CA GLY A 88 0.76 -16.63 0.41
C GLY A 88 2.06 -16.05 -0.12
N VAL A 89 3.16 -16.48 0.50
CA VAL A 89 4.52 -16.18 0.06
C VAL A 89 5.09 -17.41 -0.63
N ALA A 90 5.59 -17.26 -1.84
CA ALA A 90 6.26 -18.31 -2.58
C ALA A 90 7.76 -18.07 -2.58
N TYR A 91 8.52 -19.12 -2.25
CA TYR A 91 9.98 -19.11 -2.24
C TYR A 91 10.58 -19.86 -3.45
N ASN A 92 9.77 -20.58 -4.19
CA ASN A 92 10.16 -21.32 -5.37
C ASN A 92 8.98 -21.48 -6.35
N VAL A 93 9.28 -21.95 -7.55
CA VAL A 93 8.29 -22.10 -8.64
C VAL A 93 7.18 -23.08 -8.29
N GLN A 94 7.45 -24.11 -7.52
CA GLN A 94 6.44 -25.11 -7.16
C GLN A 94 5.40 -24.49 -6.21
N GLU A 95 5.84 -23.89 -5.12
CA GLU A 95 4.98 -23.17 -4.18
C GLU A 95 4.18 -22.06 -4.90
N PHE A 96 4.85 -21.33 -5.81
CA PHE A 96 4.23 -20.29 -6.60
C PHE A 96 3.03 -20.83 -7.40
N ARG A 97 3.21 -21.93 -8.11
CA ARG A 97 2.12 -22.53 -8.89
C ARG A 97 0.95 -22.97 -8.02
N GLU A 98 1.25 -23.66 -6.91
CA GLU A 98 0.21 -24.14 -5.99
C GLU A 98 -0.63 -22.98 -5.39
N ILE A 99 0.03 -21.87 -5.01
CA ILE A 99 -0.65 -20.71 -4.47
C ILE A 99 -1.45 -19.98 -5.58
N CYS A 100 -0.87 -19.81 -6.77
CA CYS A 100 -1.55 -19.15 -7.88
C CYS A 100 -2.78 -19.93 -8.36
N GLU A 101 -2.70 -21.25 -8.52
CA GLU A 101 -3.85 -22.08 -8.89
C GLU A 101 -5.00 -21.90 -7.90
N LYS A 102 -4.69 -22.06 -6.61
CA LYS A 102 -5.68 -21.87 -5.56
C LYS A 102 -6.22 -20.44 -5.50
N GLY A 103 -5.37 -19.46 -5.71
CA GLY A 103 -5.76 -18.04 -5.68
C GLY A 103 -6.65 -17.65 -6.85
N LEU A 104 -6.36 -18.12 -8.06
CA LEU A 104 -7.20 -17.90 -9.25
C LEU A 104 -8.60 -18.52 -9.09
N ASP A 105 -8.67 -19.71 -8.50
CA ASP A 105 -9.94 -20.39 -8.22
C ASP A 105 -10.78 -19.67 -7.17
N LEU A 106 -10.15 -19.08 -6.16
CA LEU A 106 -10.83 -18.38 -5.07
C LEU A 106 -11.19 -16.94 -5.39
N SER A 107 -10.50 -16.29 -6.32
CA SER A 107 -10.78 -14.92 -6.73
C SER A 107 -12.07 -14.85 -7.56
N PRO A 108 -13.09 -14.07 -7.14
CA PRO A 108 -14.31 -13.90 -7.93
C PRO A 108 -14.08 -13.30 -9.32
N THR A 109 -12.97 -12.61 -9.51
CA THR A 109 -12.57 -11.96 -10.77
C THR A 109 -11.47 -12.73 -11.49
N THR A 110 -11.06 -13.91 -10.98
CA THR A 110 -9.93 -14.68 -11.50
C THR A 110 -8.69 -13.79 -11.67
N GLU A 111 -8.36 -13.06 -10.60
CA GLU A 111 -7.28 -12.06 -10.61
C GLU A 111 -6.36 -12.26 -9.41
N LEU A 112 -5.07 -12.24 -9.68
CA LEU A 112 -4.00 -12.25 -8.67
C LEU A 112 -3.20 -10.96 -8.77
N LEU A 113 -2.88 -10.39 -7.62
CA LEU A 113 -1.80 -9.43 -7.47
C LEU A 113 -0.57 -10.17 -6.98
N ILE A 114 0.55 -9.98 -7.67
CA ILE A 114 1.83 -10.59 -7.34
C ILE A 114 2.81 -9.45 -7.06
N ASP A 115 3.32 -9.42 -5.83
CA ASP A 115 4.25 -8.39 -5.37
C ASP A 115 5.63 -9.00 -5.10
N GLU A 116 6.70 -8.22 -5.31
CA GLU A 116 8.00 -8.57 -4.75
C GLU A 116 7.92 -8.60 -3.22
N SER A 117 8.69 -9.49 -2.62
CA SER A 117 8.69 -9.63 -1.16
C SER A 117 9.69 -8.66 -0.54
N LEU A 118 9.21 -7.87 0.41
CA LEU A 118 10.03 -7.05 1.29
C LEU A 118 10.27 -7.71 2.66
N LEU A 119 10.14 -9.05 2.74
CA LEU A 119 10.40 -9.78 3.98
C LEU A 119 11.80 -9.47 4.52
N GLY A 120 11.86 -9.17 5.82
CA GLY A 120 13.11 -8.84 6.50
C GLY A 120 13.56 -7.38 6.39
N TRP A 121 12.87 -6.54 5.59
CA TRP A 121 13.12 -5.11 5.59
C TRP A 121 12.60 -4.49 6.89
N LYS A 122 13.18 -3.38 7.32
CA LYS A 122 12.64 -2.61 8.43
C LYS A 122 11.39 -1.87 8.02
N GLU A 123 10.41 -1.85 8.92
CA GLU A 123 9.14 -1.17 8.71
C GLU A 123 9.06 0.07 9.61
N TYR A 124 8.74 1.19 8.98
CA TYR A 124 8.46 2.47 9.64
C TYR A 124 7.15 3.04 9.15
N GLU A 125 6.51 3.79 10.02
CA GLU A 125 5.27 4.48 9.69
C GLU A 125 5.36 5.93 10.14
N LEU A 126 4.79 6.83 9.34
CA LEU A 126 4.62 8.22 9.72
C LEU A 126 3.14 8.55 9.77
N GLU A 127 2.69 9.02 10.92
CA GLU A 127 1.37 9.61 11.09
C GLU A 127 1.42 11.06 10.65
N VAL A 128 0.68 11.38 9.59
CA VAL A 128 0.75 12.67 8.91
C VAL A 128 -0.62 13.34 8.92
N VAL A 129 -0.68 14.61 9.22
CA VAL A 129 -1.90 15.42 9.10
C VAL A 129 -1.67 16.51 8.08
N ARG A 130 -2.64 16.69 7.18
CA ARG A 130 -2.67 17.79 6.23
C ARG A 130 -4.04 18.46 6.23
N ASP A 131 -4.04 19.78 6.13
CA ASP A 131 -5.27 20.58 6.02
C ASP A 131 -5.47 21.17 4.61
N LYS A 132 -6.62 21.80 4.39
CA LYS A 132 -6.97 22.47 3.12
C LYS A 132 -6.05 23.65 2.75
N ASN A 133 -5.29 24.20 3.69
CA ASN A 133 -4.33 25.28 3.47
C ASN A 133 -2.93 24.78 3.18
N ASP A 134 -2.77 23.45 2.97
CA ASP A 134 -1.49 22.77 2.76
C ASP A 134 -0.55 22.80 3.97
N ASN A 135 -1.06 23.03 5.17
CA ASN A 135 -0.28 22.80 6.38
C ASN A 135 -0.15 21.28 6.55
N CYS A 136 1.08 20.80 6.50
CA CYS A 136 1.39 19.38 6.55
C CYS A 136 2.41 19.12 7.67
N ILE A 137 2.06 18.24 8.61
CA ILE A 137 2.92 17.93 9.77
C ILE A 137 2.98 16.43 10.03
N ILE A 138 4.12 15.97 10.51
CA ILE A 138 4.26 14.63 11.09
C ILE A 138 3.85 14.70 12.55
N ILE A 139 2.82 13.95 12.92
CA ILE A 139 2.38 13.85 14.32
C ILE A 139 3.30 12.90 15.09
N CYS A 140 3.65 11.77 14.47
CA CYS A 140 4.43 10.73 15.10
C CYS A 140 5.19 9.92 14.04
N SER A 141 6.40 9.51 14.38
CA SER A 141 7.12 8.45 13.67
C SER A 141 7.02 7.16 14.48
N ILE A 142 6.78 6.07 13.79
CA ILE A 142 6.55 4.76 14.37
C ILE A 142 7.56 3.80 13.77
N GLU A 143 8.11 2.93 14.62
CA GLU A 143 8.96 1.82 14.21
C GLU A 143 8.29 0.52 14.63
N ASN A 144 8.08 -0.39 13.69
CA ASN A 144 7.70 -1.76 13.98
C ASN A 144 8.98 -2.55 14.29
N PHE A 145 9.05 -3.12 15.51
CA PHE A 145 10.24 -3.81 15.97
C PHE A 145 10.50 -5.08 15.16
N ASP A 146 9.44 -5.79 14.81
CA ASP A 146 9.53 -6.94 13.94
C ASP A 146 9.70 -6.49 12.47
N PRO A 147 10.48 -7.23 11.67
CA PRO A 147 10.67 -6.89 10.27
C PRO A 147 9.39 -7.07 9.45
N MET A 148 9.34 -6.46 8.27
CA MET A 148 8.25 -6.65 7.30
C MET A 148 7.97 -8.14 7.06
N GLY A 149 6.68 -8.49 7.04
CA GLY A 149 6.18 -9.86 6.98
C GLY A 149 5.47 -10.31 8.25
N VAL A 150 5.73 -9.66 9.39
CA VAL A 150 4.90 -9.77 10.60
C VAL A 150 3.78 -8.74 10.48
N HIS A 151 2.54 -9.16 10.78
CA HIS A 151 1.41 -8.22 10.73
C HIS A 151 1.60 -7.11 11.78
N THR A 152 1.39 -5.86 11.38
CA THR A 152 1.58 -4.68 12.26
C THR A 152 0.86 -4.81 13.60
N GLY A 153 -0.34 -5.41 13.62
CA GLY A 153 -1.11 -5.67 14.83
C GLY A 153 -0.50 -6.71 15.78
N ASP A 154 0.47 -7.50 15.30
CA ASP A 154 1.16 -8.54 16.07
C ASP A 154 2.61 -8.14 16.41
N SER A 155 3.07 -6.99 15.92
CA SER A 155 4.41 -6.44 16.14
C SER A 155 4.45 -5.52 17.35
N ILE A 156 5.63 -5.44 17.99
CA ILE A 156 5.90 -4.40 19.01
C ILE A 156 6.12 -3.07 18.26
N THR A 157 5.27 -2.12 18.57
CA THR A 157 5.28 -0.78 17.97
C THR A 157 5.92 0.23 18.90
N ILE A 158 6.92 0.96 18.44
CA ILE A 158 7.66 1.97 19.19
C ILE A 158 7.43 3.35 18.59
N ALA A 159 7.01 4.29 19.39
CA ALA A 159 6.80 5.68 19.00
C ALA A 159 7.44 6.63 20.03
N PRO A 160 8.27 7.59 19.60
CA PRO A 160 8.79 7.79 18.24
C PRO A 160 9.78 6.70 17.81
N ALA A 161 9.98 6.54 16.50
CA ALA A 161 10.99 5.63 15.94
C ALA A 161 12.38 5.91 16.53
N GLN A 162 13.11 4.84 16.93
CA GLN A 162 14.36 4.95 17.69
C GLN A 162 15.61 4.76 16.83
N THR A 163 15.48 4.07 15.70
CA THR A 163 16.65 3.66 14.89
C THR A 163 16.78 4.40 13.55
N LEU A 164 15.90 5.37 13.27
CA LEU A 164 16.06 6.30 12.15
C LEU A 164 17.13 7.34 12.47
N THR A 165 18.04 7.56 11.53
CA THR A 165 18.89 8.75 11.55
C THR A 165 18.09 10.01 11.15
N ASP A 166 18.56 11.18 11.53
CA ASP A 166 17.93 12.44 11.14
C ASP A 166 17.75 12.56 9.63
N LYS A 167 18.73 12.09 8.86
CA LYS A 167 18.70 12.14 7.39
C LYS A 167 17.61 11.24 6.83
N GLU A 168 17.49 10.01 7.33
CA GLU A 168 16.45 9.07 6.92
C GLU A 168 15.06 9.60 7.29
N TYR A 169 14.89 10.07 8.52
CA TYR A 169 13.65 10.68 8.95
C TYR A 169 13.22 11.84 8.03
N GLN A 170 14.16 12.72 7.66
CA GLN A 170 13.89 13.83 6.76
C GLN A 170 13.44 13.36 5.37
N ILE A 171 14.05 12.30 4.86
CA ILE A 171 13.65 11.68 3.58
C ILE A 171 12.22 11.15 3.66
N LEU A 172 11.92 10.36 4.69
CA LEU A 172 10.58 9.79 4.87
C LEU A 172 9.52 10.87 5.06
N ARG A 173 9.84 11.91 5.84
CA ARG A 173 8.97 13.08 6.02
C ARG A 173 8.66 13.77 4.69
N ASP A 174 9.68 14.07 3.92
CA ASP A 174 9.52 14.81 2.67
C ASP A 174 8.76 13.97 1.62
N GLN A 175 8.99 12.65 1.60
CA GLN A 175 8.21 11.71 0.80
C GLN A 175 6.74 11.66 1.24
N SER A 176 6.48 11.57 2.54
CA SER A 176 5.12 11.57 3.08
C SER A 176 4.33 12.83 2.65
N PHE A 177 4.97 13.99 2.72
CA PHE A 177 4.33 15.24 2.29
C PHE A 177 4.04 15.26 0.79
N LYS A 178 4.93 14.72 -0.04
CA LYS A 178 4.69 14.56 -1.48
C LYS A 178 3.52 13.60 -1.75
N ILE A 179 3.48 12.48 -1.05
CA ILE A 179 2.40 11.48 -1.17
C ILE A 179 1.04 12.09 -0.86
N LEU A 180 0.89 12.75 0.29
CA LEU A 180 -0.40 13.32 0.69
C LEU A 180 -0.88 14.41 -0.28
N ARG A 181 0.05 15.23 -0.78
CA ARG A 181 -0.27 16.27 -1.78
C ARG A 181 -0.72 15.66 -3.09
N GLU A 182 -0.03 14.64 -3.58
CA GLU A 182 -0.35 14.00 -4.87
C GLU A 182 -1.63 13.17 -4.81
N ILE A 183 -1.88 12.47 -3.71
CA ILE A 183 -3.14 11.74 -3.50
C ILE A 183 -4.30 12.73 -3.34
N GLY A 184 -4.04 13.88 -2.72
CA GLY A 184 -5.05 14.91 -2.49
C GLY A 184 -5.78 14.76 -1.16
N VAL A 185 -5.15 14.13 -0.14
CA VAL A 185 -5.66 14.13 1.22
C VAL A 185 -5.46 15.53 1.79
N GLU A 186 -6.56 16.21 2.14
CA GLU A 186 -6.53 17.61 2.60
C GLU A 186 -7.36 17.88 3.87
N THR A 187 -7.89 16.84 4.47
CA THR A 187 -8.66 16.94 5.71
C THR A 187 -8.50 15.68 6.55
N GLY A 188 -7.52 15.66 7.42
CA GLY A 188 -7.36 14.55 8.36
C GLY A 188 -5.98 13.96 8.43
N GLY A 189 -5.87 12.85 9.16
CA GLY A 189 -4.68 12.05 9.32
C GLY A 189 -4.57 10.95 8.29
N SER A 190 -3.34 10.63 7.95
CA SER A 190 -2.99 9.50 7.10
C SER A 190 -1.77 8.80 7.67
N ASN A 191 -1.79 7.48 7.61
CA ASN A 191 -0.63 6.67 7.89
C ASN A 191 0.12 6.39 6.58
N VAL A 192 1.43 6.64 6.57
CA VAL A 192 2.32 6.31 5.44
C VAL A 192 3.34 5.30 5.92
N GLN A 193 3.31 4.10 5.33
CA GLN A 193 4.22 3.00 5.65
C GLN A 193 5.40 2.96 4.70
N PHE A 194 6.59 2.68 5.25
CA PHE A 194 7.84 2.61 4.52
C PHE A 194 8.58 1.32 4.84
N GLY A 195 9.05 0.64 3.80
CA GLY A 195 10.03 -0.43 3.91
C GLY A 195 11.43 0.10 3.64
N ILE A 196 12.37 -0.14 4.56
CA ILE A 196 13.77 0.25 4.39
C ILE A 196 14.64 -1.00 4.30
N ASN A 197 15.32 -1.13 3.17
CA ASN A 197 16.28 -2.21 2.98
C ASN A 197 17.58 -1.89 3.73
N LEU A 198 17.88 -2.64 4.78
CA LEU A 198 19.06 -2.43 5.60
C LEU A 198 20.38 -2.61 4.82
N SER A 199 20.38 -3.37 3.74
CA SER A 199 21.59 -3.55 2.90
C SER A 199 21.92 -2.33 2.05
N LEU A 200 21.01 -1.37 1.89
CA LEU A 200 21.20 -0.13 1.13
C LEU A 200 21.52 1.08 2.01
N ILE A 201 21.41 0.95 3.34
CA ILE A 201 21.67 2.05 4.29
C ILE A 201 23.17 2.40 4.40
N HIS A 202 24.05 1.50 4.01
CA HIS A 202 25.50 1.63 4.17
C HIS A 202 26.25 1.92 2.87
N ILE A 203 25.57 2.35 1.84
CA ILE A 203 26.19 2.78 0.57
C ILE A 203 26.21 4.30 0.46
#